data_c0b5d19d6cf489a6320a04a5be21b585
#
_entry.id   c0b5d19d6cf489a6320a04a5be21b585
#
_cell.length_a   1.000
_cell.length_b   1.000
_cell.length_c   1.000
_cell.angle_alpha   90.00
_cell.angle_beta   90.00
_cell.angle_gamma   90.00
#
_symmetry.space_group_name_H-M   'P 1'
#
loop_
_entity.id
_entity.type
_entity.pdbx_description
1 polymer ?
#
loop_
_entity_poly.entity_id
_entity_poly.type
_entity_poly.pdbx_seq_one_letter_code
_entity_poly.pdbx_strand_id
1 'polypeptide(L)'
;MRKTDAKTLKSCLPQWLREHGLPLHKPFACLNPAHQDAHPSMGYNEKNQTVHCFACGATYDVFDLVGQEENLTDFPSKMKAVNRRYGGGEVIRVTAKPTQVFPYKEGAGKPDPYFTGRGLSDEIVQRFGLVVENGYAVLPVFVDGVCRSVCRRAIDPDAEPRYQNSRGAMQLWNSAAMERAAGKALFVTEGIFDALSLEELGFPAVALCGAANTGRLMQALDAREAKPEKMILAGDTDAAGQGMNEKLREQLTARGIACVVLALPDGCKDVNEALVQDRAALQAVCETAAAAQDGQQQPTLEEEFLAYLSRRGDAAGMSTGIPGLDKALDGGLHAGLTVLGAVSSMGKTSLMLQIADTLAAEGRNVLFITIEMSRMELIAKSAVRGTQERARPLLDGRLPEEKVRGLISAYQKKTGGRVELWEPGAPLTPAFLDEKVSAFCEQHESPVLFLDYLQLVAPAREGMTEKQTADAAVAMIKQLARRYDLPVMAASSLNREAYRPGSAEPGLSAFKESGSVEYSADLLLLLKYRTEADKELKAGPRRLALTILKNRFGATGESITLDYEPEKELFRDGAAKAAPRTGRNIIR
;
A
#
# COMPACT_ATOMS: atom_id res chain seq x y z
N MET A 1 -43.51 6.18 -32.08
CA MET A 1 -42.88 7.02 -31.03
C MET A 1 -41.56 6.39 -30.61
N ARG A 2 -40.40 7.05 -30.83
CA ARG A 2 -39.09 6.52 -30.44
C ARG A 2 -38.93 6.70 -28.92
N LYS A 3 -38.68 5.60 -28.21
CA LYS A 3 -38.28 5.67 -26.79
C LYS A 3 -36.94 6.41 -26.70
N THR A 4 -36.92 7.58 -26.09
CA THR A 4 -35.71 8.30 -25.79
C THR A 4 -35.01 7.55 -24.63
N ASP A 5 -33.93 6.86 -24.90
CA ASP A 5 -33.12 6.13 -23.91
C ASP A 5 -31.96 7.00 -23.40
N ALA A 6 -31.33 6.58 -22.30
CA ALA A 6 -30.21 7.29 -21.70
C ALA A 6 -29.05 7.45 -22.68
N LYS A 7 -28.85 6.51 -23.61
CA LYS A 7 -27.77 6.56 -24.61
C LYS A 7 -28.03 7.68 -25.62
N THR A 8 -29.27 7.83 -26.06
CA THR A 8 -29.70 8.92 -26.96
C THR A 8 -29.55 10.28 -26.25
N LEU A 9 -29.95 10.39 -24.98
CA LEU A 9 -29.80 11.63 -24.22
C LEU A 9 -28.34 11.98 -23.95
N LYS A 10 -27.46 10.99 -23.76
CA LYS A 10 -26.03 11.22 -23.57
C LYS A 10 -25.38 11.90 -24.76
N SER A 11 -25.88 11.63 -25.98
CA SER A 11 -25.41 12.28 -27.21
C SER A 11 -25.77 13.77 -27.34
N CYS A 12 -26.52 14.32 -26.37
CA CYS A 12 -26.83 15.76 -26.31
C CYS A 12 -25.68 16.60 -25.69
N LEU A 13 -24.61 15.99 -25.21
CA LEU A 13 -23.48 16.72 -24.62
C LEU A 13 -22.86 17.78 -25.56
N PRO A 14 -22.67 17.55 -26.86
CA PRO A 14 -22.18 18.60 -27.77
C PRO A 14 -23.10 19.80 -27.87
N GLN A 15 -24.42 19.61 -27.71
CA GLN A 15 -25.38 20.70 -27.70
C GLN A 15 -25.24 21.53 -26.42
N TRP A 16 -25.14 20.86 -25.25
CA TRP A 16 -24.90 21.52 -23.96
C TRP A 16 -23.60 22.36 -24.01
N LEU A 17 -22.51 21.80 -24.54
CA LEU A 17 -21.23 22.49 -24.66
C LEU A 17 -21.33 23.77 -25.52
N ARG A 18 -22.06 23.72 -26.65
CA ARG A 18 -22.27 24.89 -27.49
C ARG A 18 -23.11 25.97 -26.78
N GLU A 19 -24.15 25.58 -26.06
CA GLU A 19 -24.99 26.50 -25.27
C GLU A 19 -24.21 27.25 -24.22
N HIS A 20 -23.10 26.63 -23.69
CA HIS A 20 -22.20 27.23 -22.71
C HIS A 20 -20.95 27.87 -23.34
N GLY A 21 -20.93 28.02 -24.66
CA GLY A 21 -19.80 28.64 -25.38
C GLY A 21 -18.50 27.84 -25.31
N LEU A 22 -18.56 26.52 -25.01
CA LEU A 22 -17.39 25.65 -24.87
C LEU A 22 -17.06 24.96 -26.20
N PRO A 23 -15.76 24.90 -26.58
CA PRO A 23 -15.34 24.34 -27.88
C PRO A 23 -15.33 22.79 -27.85
N LEU A 24 -15.71 22.17 -28.98
CA LEU A 24 -15.69 20.70 -29.13
C LEU A 24 -14.31 20.15 -29.51
N HIS A 25 -13.47 20.95 -30.17
CA HIS A 25 -12.21 20.48 -30.78
C HIS A 25 -10.97 21.15 -30.20
N LYS A 26 -11.11 21.94 -29.16
CA LYS A 26 -10.00 22.58 -28.44
C LYS A 26 -10.18 22.39 -26.94
N PRO A 27 -9.12 22.33 -26.17
CA PRO A 27 -9.22 22.34 -24.71
C PRO A 27 -9.88 23.62 -24.20
N PHE A 28 -10.58 23.52 -23.08
CA PHE A 28 -11.23 24.61 -22.35
C PHE A 28 -11.00 24.46 -20.84
N ALA A 29 -11.35 25.48 -20.07
CA ALA A 29 -11.17 25.47 -18.61
C ALA A 29 -11.93 24.34 -17.94
N CYS A 30 -11.36 23.74 -16.91
CA CYS A 30 -11.95 22.63 -16.20
C CYS A 30 -13.29 23.02 -15.55
N LEU A 31 -14.31 22.17 -15.71
CA LEU A 31 -15.64 22.37 -15.14
C LEU A 31 -15.76 21.84 -13.70
N ASN A 32 -14.67 21.32 -13.12
CA ASN A 32 -14.64 20.93 -11.71
C ASN A 32 -14.46 22.18 -10.82
N PRO A 33 -15.43 22.52 -9.95
CA PRO A 33 -15.34 23.70 -9.10
C PRO A 33 -14.14 23.69 -8.13
N ALA A 34 -13.65 22.52 -7.79
CA ALA A 34 -12.48 22.33 -6.91
C ALA A 34 -11.14 22.48 -7.63
N HIS A 35 -11.14 22.67 -8.97
CA HIS A 35 -9.92 22.77 -9.76
C HIS A 35 -9.83 24.14 -10.44
N GLN A 36 -8.98 25.02 -9.93
CA GLN A 36 -8.63 26.29 -10.58
C GLN A 36 -7.65 26.01 -11.71
N ASP A 37 -8.14 26.10 -12.94
CA ASP A 37 -7.40 25.76 -14.14
C ASP A 37 -6.65 26.99 -14.69
N ALA A 38 -5.33 27.03 -14.50
CA ALA A 38 -4.48 28.12 -15.02
C ALA A 38 -4.30 28.05 -16.55
N HIS A 39 -4.46 26.86 -17.14
CA HIS A 39 -4.40 26.62 -18.57
C HIS A 39 -5.49 25.63 -18.98
N PRO A 40 -6.21 25.86 -20.10
CA PRO A 40 -7.28 24.97 -20.55
C PRO A 40 -6.84 23.50 -20.58
N SER A 41 -7.42 22.67 -19.72
CA SER A 41 -7.02 21.28 -19.53
C SER A 41 -8.15 20.25 -19.70
N MET A 42 -9.40 20.70 -19.97
CA MET A 42 -10.53 19.82 -20.21
C MET A 42 -10.84 19.71 -21.70
N GLY A 43 -11.07 18.49 -22.18
CA GLY A 43 -11.40 18.21 -23.58
C GLY A 43 -12.64 17.33 -23.74
N TYR A 44 -13.35 17.49 -24.86
CA TYR A 44 -14.48 16.66 -25.22
C TYR A 44 -14.03 15.37 -25.91
N ASN A 45 -14.60 14.25 -25.49
CA ASN A 45 -14.41 12.93 -26.08
C ASN A 45 -15.68 12.47 -26.79
N GLU A 46 -15.69 12.53 -28.11
CA GLU A 46 -16.85 12.17 -28.93
C GLU A 46 -17.23 10.68 -28.81
N LYS A 47 -16.25 9.77 -28.70
CA LYS A 47 -16.51 8.33 -28.61
C LYS A 47 -17.28 7.96 -27.34
N ASN A 48 -16.94 8.58 -26.23
CA ASN A 48 -17.53 8.29 -24.92
C ASN A 48 -18.65 9.26 -24.53
N GLN A 49 -18.84 10.35 -25.31
CA GLN A 49 -19.78 11.43 -24.98
C GLN A 49 -19.55 11.97 -23.57
N THR A 50 -18.28 12.34 -23.28
CA THR A 50 -17.85 12.89 -21.99
C THR A 50 -16.88 14.03 -22.19
N VAL A 51 -16.74 14.91 -21.21
CA VAL A 51 -15.62 15.83 -21.08
C VAL A 51 -14.65 15.31 -20.02
N HIS A 52 -13.36 15.40 -20.27
CA HIS A 52 -12.31 14.90 -19.36
C HIS A 52 -11.24 15.96 -19.15
N CYS A 53 -10.90 16.22 -17.90
CA CYS A 53 -9.80 17.10 -17.52
C CYS A 53 -8.51 16.30 -17.38
N PHE A 54 -7.51 16.61 -18.19
CA PHE A 54 -6.21 15.93 -18.18
C PHE A 54 -5.30 16.33 -16.99
N ALA A 55 -5.66 17.40 -16.27
CA ALA A 55 -4.91 17.86 -15.10
C ALA A 55 -5.43 17.26 -13.79
N CYS A 56 -6.75 17.29 -13.54
CA CYS A 56 -7.33 16.79 -12.28
C CYS A 56 -8.07 15.44 -12.41
N GLY A 57 -8.18 14.88 -13.64
CA GLY A 57 -8.84 13.60 -13.89
C GLY A 57 -10.37 13.63 -13.87
N ALA A 58 -11.00 14.77 -13.59
CA ALA A 58 -12.46 14.88 -13.55
C ALA A 58 -13.09 14.56 -14.90
N THR A 59 -14.16 13.77 -14.90
CA THR A 59 -14.89 13.37 -16.11
C THR A 59 -16.38 13.57 -15.89
N TYR A 60 -17.04 14.24 -16.83
CA TYR A 60 -18.48 14.53 -16.76
C TYR A 60 -19.18 14.15 -18.07
N ASP A 61 -20.42 13.69 -17.97
CA ASP A 61 -21.34 13.60 -19.10
C ASP A 61 -22.46 14.65 -18.97
N VAL A 62 -23.39 14.67 -19.93
CA VAL A 62 -24.47 15.65 -19.93
C VAL A 62 -25.38 15.56 -18.70
N PHE A 63 -25.53 14.35 -18.13
CA PHE A 63 -26.34 14.17 -16.93
C PHE A 63 -25.66 14.77 -15.70
N ASP A 64 -24.35 14.67 -15.63
CA ASP A 64 -23.57 15.25 -14.53
C ASP A 64 -23.59 16.78 -14.59
N LEU A 65 -23.39 17.34 -15.79
CA LEU A 65 -23.35 18.78 -15.98
C LEU A 65 -24.72 19.45 -15.73
N VAL A 66 -25.79 18.91 -16.31
CA VAL A 66 -27.16 19.40 -16.03
C VAL A 66 -27.54 19.14 -14.57
N GLY A 67 -27.09 18.02 -13.99
CA GLY A 67 -27.31 17.72 -12.58
C GLY A 67 -26.64 18.72 -11.65
N GLN A 68 -25.42 19.18 -11.95
CA GLN A 68 -24.72 20.23 -11.21
C GLN A 68 -25.45 21.58 -11.32
N GLU A 69 -25.90 21.98 -12.51
CA GLU A 69 -26.63 23.22 -12.71
C GLU A 69 -27.96 23.27 -11.94
N GLU A 70 -28.70 22.17 -11.91
CA GLU A 70 -30.01 22.08 -11.27
C GLU A 70 -29.95 21.51 -9.83
N ASN A 71 -28.76 21.32 -9.25
CA ASN A 71 -28.52 20.73 -7.93
C ASN A 71 -29.23 19.36 -7.74
N LEU A 72 -29.16 18.49 -8.76
CA LEU A 72 -29.78 17.18 -8.76
C LEU A 72 -28.73 16.11 -8.40
N THR A 73 -29.05 15.23 -7.46
CA THR A 73 -28.14 14.19 -6.97
C THR A 73 -28.42 12.81 -7.56
N ASP A 74 -29.70 12.48 -7.83
CA ASP A 74 -30.09 11.16 -8.33
C ASP A 74 -30.16 11.11 -9.86
N PHE A 75 -29.76 9.97 -10.43
CA PHE A 75 -29.74 9.79 -11.89
C PHE A 75 -31.09 9.89 -12.57
N PRO A 76 -32.21 9.39 -12.01
CA PRO A 76 -33.54 9.60 -12.59
C PRO A 76 -33.93 11.07 -12.72
N SER A 77 -33.64 11.91 -11.74
CA SER A 77 -33.89 13.36 -11.79
C SER A 77 -33.02 14.05 -12.83
N LYS A 78 -31.72 13.73 -12.88
CA LYS A 78 -30.80 14.20 -13.91
C LYS A 78 -31.29 13.82 -15.32
N MET A 79 -31.70 12.58 -15.51
CA MET A 79 -32.23 12.09 -16.78
C MET A 79 -33.53 12.81 -17.21
N LYS A 80 -34.42 13.12 -16.26
CA LYS A 80 -35.62 13.91 -16.52
C LYS A 80 -35.28 15.34 -16.93
N ALA A 81 -34.32 15.97 -16.27
CA ALA A 81 -33.87 17.32 -16.59
C ALA A 81 -33.24 17.39 -17.99
N VAL A 82 -32.35 16.47 -18.32
CA VAL A 82 -31.75 16.37 -19.65
C VAL A 82 -32.78 16.12 -20.72
N ASN A 83 -33.75 15.24 -20.46
CA ASN A 83 -34.83 14.98 -21.41
C ASN A 83 -35.78 16.19 -21.58
N ARG A 84 -36.09 16.90 -20.52
CA ARG A 84 -36.89 18.15 -20.58
C ARG A 84 -36.19 19.20 -21.45
N ARG A 85 -34.88 19.30 -21.33
CA ARG A 85 -34.06 20.31 -22.02
C ARG A 85 -33.72 19.95 -23.48
N TYR A 86 -33.47 18.65 -23.75
CA TYR A 86 -32.97 18.19 -25.05
C TYR A 86 -33.80 17.10 -25.72
N GLY A 87 -34.74 16.49 -25.03
CA GLY A 87 -35.51 15.34 -25.52
C GLY A 87 -36.85 15.64 -26.19
N GLY A 88 -37.19 16.90 -26.51
CA GLY A 88 -38.40 17.26 -27.21
C GLY A 88 -39.67 17.34 -26.36
N GLY A 89 -39.58 17.37 -25.02
CA GLY A 89 -40.69 17.68 -24.12
C GLY A 89 -41.67 16.55 -23.81
N GLU A 90 -41.50 15.35 -24.33
CA GLU A 90 -42.28 14.19 -23.89
C GLU A 90 -41.91 13.74 -22.48
N VAL A 91 -42.92 13.62 -21.61
CA VAL A 91 -42.74 13.11 -20.24
C VAL A 91 -42.23 11.68 -20.31
N ILE A 92 -40.91 11.46 -20.07
CA ILE A 92 -40.44 10.12 -19.80
C ILE A 92 -41.07 9.69 -18.49
N ARG A 93 -42.11 8.84 -18.55
CA ARG A 93 -42.39 7.96 -17.42
C ARG A 93 -41.19 7.02 -17.33
N VAL A 94 -40.26 7.33 -16.45
CA VAL A 94 -39.30 6.32 -15.95
C VAL A 94 -40.21 5.30 -15.26
N THR A 95 -40.70 4.33 -16.02
CA THR A 95 -41.21 3.12 -15.41
C THR A 95 -40.01 2.54 -14.71
N ALA A 96 -40.02 2.61 -13.38
CA ALA A 96 -39.11 1.79 -12.59
C ALA A 96 -39.17 0.42 -13.27
N LYS A 97 -37.99 -0.12 -13.70
CA LYS A 97 -37.96 -1.50 -14.23
C LYS A 97 -38.73 -2.31 -13.22
N PRO A 98 -39.67 -3.19 -13.64
CA PRO A 98 -40.43 -3.96 -12.69
C PRO A 98 -39.45 -4.57 -11.72
N THR A 99 -39.63 -4.29 -10.44
CA THR A 99 -38.69 -4.74 -9.39
C THR A 99 -38.69 -6.25 -9.49
N GLN A 100 -37.58 -6.85 -9.90
CA GLN A 100 -37.50 -8.28 -10.13
C GLN A 100 -37.79 -8.98 -8.79
N VAL A 101 -38.70 -9.95 -8.81
CA VAL A 101 -39.07 -10.75 -7.64
C VAL A 101 -38.62 -12.18 -7.92
N PHE A 102 -37.95 -12.75 -6.97
CA PHE A 102 -37.45 -14.14 -7.03
C PHE A 102 -38.32 -15.04 -6.14
N PRO A 103 -38.46 -16.36 -6.46
CA PRO A 103 -39.38 -17.27 -5.79
C PRO A 103 -38.91 -17.76 -4.41
N TYR A 104 -37.86 -17.13 -3.84
CA TYR A 104 -37.38 -17.50 -2.52
C TYR A 104 -38.14 -16.78 -1.41
N LYS A 105 -38.25 -17.45 -0.25
CA LYS A 105 -39.00 -16.94 0.92
C LYS A 105 -38.13 -17.02 2.17
N GLU A 106 -38.24 -16.01 3.02
CA GLU A 106 -37.71 -16.07 4.38
C GLU A 106 -38.33 -17.23 5.15
N GLY A 107 -37.55 -17.89 5.99
CA GLY A 107 -37.99 -19.05 6.77
C GLY A 107 -38.09 -20.36 5.97
N ALA A 108 -37.85 -20.36 4.66
CA ALA A 108 -37.98 -21.53 3.80
C ALA A 108 -36.67 -22.08 3.27
N GLY A 109 -35.55 -21.82 3.96
CA GLY A 109 -34.24 -22.37 3.62
C GLY A 109 -34.20 -23.87 3.82
N LYS A 110 -33.30 -24.54 3.11
CA LYS A 110 -33.13 -26.00 3.17
C LYS A 110 -31.73 -26.33 3.66
N PRO A 111 -31.60 -27.04 4.80
CA PRO A 111 -30.30 -27.52 5.27
C PRO A 111 -29.54 -28.27 4.20
N ASP A 112 -28.26 -28.01 4.11
CA ASP A 112 -27.35 -28.64 3.17
C ASP A 112 -25.94 -28.72 3.76
N PRO A 113 -25.17 -29.80 3.56
CA PRO A 113 -23.81 -29.97 4.06
C PRO A 113 -22.86 -28.82 3.69
N TYR A 114 -23.11 -28.15 2.60
CA TYR A 114 -22.31 -27.00 2.18
C TYR A 114 -22.38 -25.84 3.21
N PHE A 115 -23.57 -25.57 3.75
CA PHE A 115 -23.73 -24.51 4.76
C PHE A 115 -23.17 -24.93 6.12
N THR A 116 -23.38 -26.19 6.50
CA THR A 116 -22.81 -26.74 7.74
C THR A 116 -21.28 -26.71 7.70
N GLY A 117 -20.67 -27.04 6.54
CA GLY A 117 -19.23 -26.94 6.32
C GLY A 117 -18.68 -25.51 6.42
N ARG A 118 -19.56 -24.50 6.36
CA ARG A 118 -19.24 -23.09 6.60
C ARG A 118 -19.59 -22.60 8.00
N GLY A 119 -19.86 -23.52 8.91
CA GLY A 119 -20.15 -23.20 10.32
C GLY A 119 -21.56 -22.66 10.57
N LEU A 120 -22.48 -22.73 9.58
CA LEU A 120 -23.85 -22.25 9.70
C LEU A 120 -24.78 -23.36 10.20
N SER A 121 -25.65 -23.03 11.16
CA SER A 121 -26.68 -23.93 11.67
C SER A 121 -27.88 -24.03 10.72
N ASP A 122 -28.65 -25.12 10.85
CA ASP A 122 -29.90 -25.31 10.11
C ASP A 122 -30.90 -24.18 10.39
N GLU A 123 -30.88 -23.60 11.59
CA GLU A 123 -31.73 -22.46 11.98
C GLU A 123 -31.41 -21.22 11.12
N ILE A 124 -30.14 -20.87 10.96
CA ILE A 124 -29.70 -19.75 10.13
C ILE A 124 -30.03 -20.02 8.66
N VAL A 125 -29.78 -21.24 8.17
CA VAL A 125 -30.10 -21.63 6.80
C VAL A 125 -31.60 -21.45 6.52
N GLN A 126 -32.47 -21.95 7.42
CA GLN A 126 -33.91 -21.81 7.31
C GLN A 126 -34.35 -20.36 7.37
N ARG A 127 -33.91 -19.63 8.40
CA ARG A 127 -34.27 -18.22 8.65
C ARG A 127 -34.01 -17.33 7.44
N PHE A 128 -32.85 -17.45 6.82
CA PHE A 128 -32.46 -16.61 5.67
C PHE A 128 -32.83 -17.19 4.30
N GLY A 129 -33.58 -18.29 4.25
CA GLY A 129 -34.08 -18.87 3.03
C GLY A 129 -32.99 -19.42 2.10
N LEU A 130 -31.85 -19.88 2.66
CA LEU A 130 -30.72 -20.37 1.88
C LEU A 130 -31.02 -21.75 1.29
N VAL A 131 -30.63 -21.97 0.04
CA VAL A 131 -30.80 -23.26 -0.62
C VAL A 131 -29.57 -23.60 -1.49
N VAL A 132 -29.36 -24.88 -1.75
CA VAL A 132 -28.41 -25.34 -2.78
C VAL A 132 -29.18 -25.81 -4.00
N GLU A 133 -28.90 -25.18 -5.13
CA GLU A 133 -29.57 -25.50 -6.40
C GLU A 133 -28.57 -25.44 -7.56
N ASN A 134 -28.60 -26.47 -8.43
CA ASN A 134 -27.81 -26.53 -9.66
C ASN A 134 -26.29 -26.28 -9.46
N GLY A 135 -25.71 -26.78 -8.37
CA GLY A 135 -24.31 -26.60 -8.05
C GLY A 135 -23.95 -25.23 -7.45
N TYR A 136 -24.95 -24.45 -7.05
CA TYR A 136 -24.75 -23.15 -6.42
C TYR A 136 -25.42 -23.08 -5.06
N ALA A 137 -24.74 -22.49 -4.09
CA ALA A 137 -25.35 -21.96 -2.89
C ALA A 137 -26.07 -20.65 -3.24
N VAL A 138 -27.37 -20.62 -3.05
CA VAL A 138 -28.24 -19.50 -3.36
C VAL A 138 -28.50 -18.70 -2.10
N LEU A 139 -28.17 -17.41 -2.15
CA LEU A 139 -28.24 -16.47 -1.06
C LEU A 139 -29.26 -15.37 -1.44
N PRO A 140 -30.54 -15.52 -1.04
CA PRO A 140 -31.57 -14.54 -1.34
C PRO A 140 -31.36 -13.24 -0.58
N VAL A 141 -31.71 -12.11 -1.20
CA VAL A 141 -31.67 -10.79 -0.60
C VAL A 141 -33.10 -10.26 -0.50
N PHE A 142 -33.59 -10.18 0.73
CA PHE A 142 -34.96 -9.75 1.01
C PHE A 142 -35.02 -8.25 1.31
N VAL A 143 -36.04 -7.59 0.81
CA VAL A 143 -36.43 -6.23 1.16
C VAL A 143 -37.92 -6.25 1.42
N ASP A 144 -38.34 -5.88 2.61
CA ASP A 144 -39.75 -5.92 3.05
C ASP A 144 -40.39 -7.30 2.83
N GLY A 145 -39.69 -8.37 3.21
CA GLY A 145 -40.15 -9.77 3.09
C GLY A 145 -40.19 -10.33 1.67
N VAL A 146 -39.78 -9.56 0.65
CA VAL A 146 -39.80 -9.96 -0.75
C VAL A 146 -38.37 -10.13 -1.27
N CYS A 147 -38.05 -11.28 -1.88
CA CYS A 147 -36.73 -11.50 -2.49
C CYS A 147 -36.57 -10.60 -3.73
N ARG A 148 -35.70 -9.60 -3.63
CA ARG A 148 -35.43 -8.57 -4.65
C ARG A 148 -34.16 -8.81 -5.45
N SER A 149 -33.22 -9.51 -4.91
CA SER A 149 -32.00 -9.93 -5.60
C SER A 149 -31.49 -11.26 -5.05
N VAL A 150 -30.60 -11.90 -5.79
CA VAL A 150 -30.05 -13.20 -5.45
C VAL A 150 -28.56 -13.18 -5.76
N CYS A 151 -27.75 -13.58 -4.79
CA CYS A 151 -26.36 -13.93 -4.99
C CYS A 151 -26.25 -15.45 -5.06
N ARG A 152 -25.52 -15.97 -6.04
CA ARG A 152 -25.20 -17.40 -6.19
C ARG A 152 -23.71 -17.59 -6.08
N ARG A 153 -23.29 -18.47 -5.21
CA ARG A 153 -21.90 -18.88 -5.10
C ARG A 153 -21.74 -20.32 -5.57
N ALA A 154 -20.83 -20.56 -6.52
CA ALA A 154 -20.52 -21.93 -6.96
C ALA A 154 -20.01 -22.76 -5.78
N ILE A 155 -20.49 -23.99 -5.65
CA ILE A 155 -20.01 -24.95 -4.64
C ILE A 155 -18.63 -25.48 -5.04
N ASP A 156 -18.45 -25.72 -6.34
CA ASP A 156 -17.15 -26.08 -6.91
C ASP A 156 -16.17 -24.93 -6.75
N PRO A 157 -15.03 -25.12 -6.02
CA PRO A 157 -14.04 -24.08 -5.80
C PRO A 157 -13.35 -23.60 -7.07
N ASP A 158 -13.31 -24.44 -8.12
CA ASP A 158 -12.64 -24.17 -9.39
C ASP A 158 -13.57 -23.54 -10.43
N ALA A 159 -14.86 -23.32 -10.09
CA ALA A 159 -15.82 -22.73 -11.01
C ALA A 159 -15.55 -21.23 -11.25
N GLU A 160 -15.52 -20.83 -12.51
CA GLU A 160 -15.46 -19.42 -12.94
C GLU A 160 -16.73 -19.04 -13.74
N PRO A 161 -17.42 -17.94 -13.35
CA PRO A 161 -17.19 -17.07 -12.19
C PRO A 161 -17.67 -17.75 -10.89
N ARG A 162 -16.90 -17.52 -9.81
CA ARG A 162 -17.23 -18.07 -8.48
C ARG A 162 -18.53 -17.50 -7.90
N TYR A 163 -18.87 -16.25 -8.26
CA TYR A 163 -20.09 -15.58 -7.85
C TYR A 163 -20.91 -15.12 -9.06
N GLN A 164 -22.22 -15.30 -8.96
CA GLN A 164 -23.18 -14.81 -9.94
C GLN A 164 -24.29 -14.04 -9.23
N ASN A 165 -24.39 -12.75 -9.53
CA ASN A 165 -25.44 -11.91 -8.99
C ASN A 165 -26.61 -11.78 -9.96
N SER A 166 -27.83 -11.66 -9.46
CA SER A 166 -28.99 -11.33 -10.26
C SER A 166 -28.78 -10.04 -11.04
N ARG A 167 -29.41 -9.92 -12.22
CA ARG A 167 -29.28 -8.70 -13.05
C ARG A 167 -29.85 -7.50 -12.31
N GLY A 168 -29.16 -6.40 -12.38
CA GLY A 168 -29.50 -5.14 -11.70
C GLY A 168 -28.54 -4.85 -10.54
N ALA A 169 -28.81 -3.76 -9.82
CA ALA A 169 -27.98 -3.40 -8.69
C ALA A 169 -28.38 -4.23 -7.47
N MET A 170 -27.42 -4.94 -6.89
CA MET A 170 -27.60 -5.72 -5.66
C MET A 170 -28.09 -4.81 -4.53
N GLN A 171 -29.05 -5.30 -3.76
CA GLN A 171 -29.54 -4.64 -2.54
C GLN A 171 -28.60 -4.99 -1.37
N LEU A 172 -28.73 -4.26 -0.25
CA LEU A 172 -28.08 -4.65 0.99
C LEU A 172 -28.69 -5.97 1.48
N TRP A 173 -27.85 -6.92 1.80
CA TRP A 173 -28.32 -8.16 2.40
C TRP A 173 -28.68 -7.92 3.87
N ASN A 174 -29.83 -8.44 4.30
CA ASN A 174 -30.33 -8.37 5.69
C ASN A 174 -30.46 -6.92 6.21
N SER A 175 -31.00 -6.01 5.40
CA SER A 175 -31.24 -4.61 5.82
C SER A 175 -32.14 -4.48 7.06
N ALA A 176 -32.97 -5.49 7.37
CA ALA A 176 -33.76 -5.57 8.59
C ALA A 176 -32.92 -5.68 9.87
N ALA A 177 -31.64 -6.08 9.77
CA ALA A 177 -30.71 -6.06 10.90
C ALA A 177 -30.53 -4.64 11.47
N MET A 178 -30.64 -3.60 10.66
CA MET A 178 -30.55 -2.21 11.12
C MET A 178 -31.62 -1.85 12.15
N GLU A 179 -32.82 -2.41 12.02
CA GLU A 179 -33.92 -2.20 12.96
C GLU A 179 -33.68 -2.95 14.27
N ARG A 180 -33.16 -4.20 14.18
CA ARG A 180 -32.79 -4.99 15.35
C ARG A 180 -31.61 -4.41 16.12
N ALA A 181 -30.77 -3.65 15.43
CA ALA A 181 -29.61 -2.96 15.98
C ALA A 181 -29.89 -1.54 16.48
N ALA A 182 -31.15 -1.08 16.50
CA ALA A 182 -31.50 0.23 17.03
C ALA A 182 -31.06 0.35 18.51
N GLY A 183 -30.20 1.36 18.80
CA GLY A 183 -29.58 1.51 20.12
C GLY A 183 -28.59 0.40 20.52
N LYS A 184 -28.07 -0.33 19.56
CA LYS A 184 -27.06 -1.40 19.74
C LYS A 184 -26.01 -1.33 18.62
N ALA A 185 -25.02 -2.24 18.70
CA ALA A 185 -24.03 -2.39 17.64
C ALA A 185 -24.62 -3.10 16.40
N LEU A 186 -24.28 -2.58 15.20
CA LEU A 186 -24.56 -3.22 13.91
C LEU A 186 -23.24 -3.56 13.22
N PHE A 187 -23.11 -4.80 12.81
CA PHE A 187 -21.94 -5.24 12.04
C PHE A 187 -22.17 -5.01 10.54
N VAL A 188 -21.13 -4.60 9.83
CA VAL A 188 -21.14 -4.35 8.38
C VAL A 188 -20.05 -5.15 7.73
N THR A 189 -20.41 -6.03 6.79
CA THR A 189 -19.48 -6.88 6.04
C THR A 189 -19.52 -6.57 4.54
N GLU A 190 -18.52 -7.02 3.80
CA GLU A 190 -18.54 -6.98 2.34
C GLU A 190 -19.42 -8.12 1.78
N GLY A 191 -19.19 -9.34 2.26
CA GLY A 191 -19.78 -10.58 1.80
C GLY A 191 -21.00 -11.05 2.62
N ILE A 192 -21.88 -11.82 1.97
CA ILE A 192 -23.08 -12.37 2.64
C ILE A 192 -22.70 -13.48 3.64
N PHE A 193 -21.67 -14.30 3.34
CA PHE A 193 -21.25 -15.36 4.25
C PHE A 193 -20.67 -14.82 5.57
N ASP A 194 -20.01 -13.68 5.51
CA ASP A 194 -19.48 -13.00 6.70
C ASP A 194 -20.61 -12.48 7.58
N ALA A 195 -21.62 -11.85 6.96
CA ALA A 195 -22.80 -11.41 7.69
C ALA A 195 -23.62 -12.59 8.28
N LEU A 196 -23.73 -13.70 7.54
CA LEU A 196 -24.35 -14.94 8.04
C LEU A 196 -23.57 -15.52 9.24
N SER A 197 -22.25 -15.46 9.21
CA SER A 197 -21.40 -15.91 10.33
C SER A 197 -21.63 -15.09 11.60
N LEU A 198 -21.84 -13.79 11.46
CA LEU A 198 -22.16 -12.91 12.59
C LEU A 198 -23.59 -13.16 13.11
N GLU A 199 -24.57 -13.33 12.22
CA GLU A 199 -25.94 -13.70 12.59
C GLU A 199 -26.01 -15.08 13.26
N GLU A 200 -25.15 -16.03 12.87
CA GLU A 200 -24.98 -17.33 13.52
C GLU A 200 -24.51 -17.19 14.97
N LEU A 201 -23.69 -16.17 15.26
CA LEU A 201 -23.22 -15.83 16.61
C LEU A 201 -24.20 -14.91 17.36
N GLY A 202 -25.35 -14.52 16.75
CA GLY A 202 -26.36 -13.68 17.36
C GLY A 202 -26.11 -12.16 17.22
N PHE A 203 -25.13 -11.74 16.44
CA PHE A 203 -24.85 -10.33 16.19
C PHE A 203 -25.60 -9.83 14.98
N PRO A 204 -26.36 -8.70 15.08
CA PRO A 204 -27.03 -8.11 13.92
C PRO A 204 -26.01 -7.69 12.87
N ALA A 205 -26.13 -8.23 11.65
CA ALA A 205 -25.18 -7.96 10.59
C ALA A 205 -25.87 -7.65 9.25
N VAL A 206 -25.27 -6.73 8.48
CA VAL A 206 -25.67 -6.35 7.13
C VAL A 206 -24.49 -6.52 6.17
N ALA A 207 -24.72 -7.13 4.99
CA ALA A 207 -23.70 -7.20 3.97
C ALA A 207 -23.98 -6.19 2.84
N LEU A 208 -22.88 -5.56 2.38
CA LEU A 208 -22.94 -4.59 1.26
C LEU A 208 -23.18 -5.28 -0.09
N CYS A 209 -22.84 -6.56 -0.21
CA CYS A 209 -22.85 -7.29 -1.49
C CYS A 209 -21.96 -6.61 -2.55
N GLY A 210 -20.81 -6.10 -2.13
CA GLY A 210 -19.79 -5.44 -2.92
C GLY A 210 -19.41 -4.04 -2.41
N ALA A 211 -18.13 -3.74 -2.43
CA ALA A 211 -17.54 -2.50 -1.89
C ALA A 211 -18.12 -1.19 -2.48
N ALA A 212 -18.71 -1.24 -3.69
CA ALA A 212 -19.36 -0.09 -4.32
C ALA A 212 -20.68 0.33 -3.66
N ASN A 213 -21.30 -0.51 -2.82
CA ASN A 213 -22.63 -0.27 -2.24
C ASN A 213 -22.62 0.54 -0.92
N THR A 214 -21.48 1.11 -0.51
CA THR A 214 -21.38 1.96 0.69
C THR A 214 -22.42 3.09 0.70
N GLY A 215 -22.67 3.72 -0.46
CA GLY A 215 -23.69 4.76 -0.60
C GLY A 215 -25.12 4.29 -0.31
N ARG A 216 -25.45 3.01 -0.57
CA ARG A 216 -26.76 2.44 -0.22
C ARG A 216 -26.92 2.25 1.29
N LEU A 217 -25.86 1.85 1.97
CA LEU A 217 -25.86 1.77 3.43
C LEU A 217 -26.14 3.15 4.04
N MET A 218 -25.47 4.19 3.53
CA MET A 218 -25.69 5.56 4.00
C MET A 218 -27.14 6.02 3.76
N GLN A 219 -27.68 5.78 2.58
CA GLN A 219 -29.08 6.09 2.26
C GLN A 219 -30.05 5.34 3.18
N ALA A 220 -29.78 4.06 3.46
CA ALA A 220 -30.60 3.26 4.34
C ALA A 220 -30.55 3.74 5.80
N LEU A 221 -29.38 4.20 6.27
CA LEU A 221 -29.23 4.82 7.58
C LEU A 221 -29.92 6.19 7.67
N ASP A 222 -29.77 7.01 6.63
CA ASP A 222 -30.37 8.35 6.59
C ASP A 222 -31.91 8.29 6.55
N ALA A 223 -32.50 7.22 5.98
CA ALA A 223 -33.93 7.00 5.90
C ALA A 223 -34.57 6.49 7.21
N ARG A 224 -33.79 6.14 8.23
CA ARG A 224 -34.29 5.58 9.49
C ARG A 224 -34.24 6.60 10.62
N GLU A 225 -35.32 6.66 11.42
CA GLU A 225 -35.36 7.49 12.63
C GLU A 225 -34.48 6.89 13.74
N ALA A 226 -34.60 5.58 13.99
CA ALA A 226 -33.79 4.87 14.97
C ALA A 226 -32.53 4.30 14.29
N LYS A 227 -31.36 4.75 14.76
CA LYS A 227 -30.05 4.36 14.23
C LYS A 227 -29.37 3.37 15.18
N PRO A 228 -28.45 2.53 14.65
CA PRO A 228 -27.52 1.82 15.50
C PRO A 228 -26.72 2.78 16.37
N GLU A 229 -26.41 2.39 17.60
CA GLU A 229 -25.56 3.17 18.50
C GLU A 229 -24.16 3.27 17.93
N LYS A 230 -23.64 2.15 17.40
CA LYS A 230 -22.36 2.10 16.68
C LYS A 230 -22.38 1.11 15.54
N MET A 231 -21.43 1.28 14.62
CA MET A 231 -21.18 0.39 13.49
C MET A 231 -19.86 -0.36 13.70
N ILE A 232 -19.88 -1.68 13.51
CA ILE A 232 -18.66 -2.49 13.57
C ILE A 232 -18.34 -2.93 12.14
N LEU A 233 -17.22 -2.43 11.62
CA LEU A 233 -16.80 -2.64 10.24
C LEU A 233 -15.97 -3.93 10.16
N ALA A 234 -16.49 -4.94 9.51
CA ALA A 234 -15.91 -6.27 9.37
C ALA A 234 -15.66 -6.60 7.89
N GLY A 235 -14.89 -5.76 7.22
CA GLY A 235 -14.38 -6.01 5.87
C GLY A 235 -13.23 -7.00 5.88
N ASP A 236 -13.00 -7.67 4.74
CA ASP A 236 -11.88 -8.61 4.54
C ASP A 236 -10.53 -7.95 4.89
N THR A 237 -9.54 -8.75 5.27
CA THR A 237 -8.21 -8.23 5.62
C THR A 237 -7.38 -7.79 4.42
N ASP A 238 -7.86 -8.03 3.20
CA ASP A 238 -7.21 -7.60 1.96
C ASP A 238 -7.37 -6.08 1.69
N ALA A 239 -6.67 -5.58 0.66
CA ALA A 239 -6.69 -4.16 0.30
C ALA A 239 -8.10 -3.62 -0.06
N ALA A 240 -8.99 -4.46 -0.59
CA ALA A 240 -10.35 -4.08 -0.95
C ALA A 240 -11.21 -3.89 0.29
N GLY A 241 -11.16 -4.84 1.24
CA GLY A 241 -11.89 -4.76 2.51
C GLY A 241 -11.38 -3.62 3.41
N GLN A 242 -10.05 -3.40 3.46
CA GLN A 242 -9.46 -2.26 4.17
C GLN A 242 -9.94 -0.92 3.58
N GLY A 243 -9.92 -0.78 2.25
CA GLY A 243 -10.43 0.42 1.57
C GLY A 243 -11.92 0.65 1.78
N MET A 244 -12.72 -0.43 1.87
CA MET A 244 -14.14 -0.37 2.23
C MET A 244 -14.32 0.16 3.67
N ASN A 245 -13.58 -0.39 4.63
CA ASN A 245 -13.64 0.04 6.02
C ASN A 245 -13.26 1.51 6.18
N GLU A 246 -12.22 1.97 5.49
CA GLU A 246 -11.77 3.37 5.53
C GLU A 246 -12.84 4.32 4.98
N LYS A 247 -13.38 3.99 3.82
CA LYS A 247 -14.46 4.77 3.18
C LYS A 247 -15.73 4.82 4.03
N LEU A 248 -16.11 3.70 4.67
CA LEU A 248 -17.27 3.66 5.58
C LEU A 248 -17.00 4.51 6.82
N ARG A 249 -15.80 4.43 7.39
CA ARG A 249 -15.41 5.23 8.55
C ARG A 249 -15.57 6.72 8.27
N GLU A 250 -15.03 7.22 7.15
CA GLU A 250 -15.17 8.61 6.75
C GLU A 250 -16.64 9.04 6.66
N GLN A 251 -17.48 8.22 5.99
CA GLN A 251 -18.89 8.54 5.77
C GLN A 251 -19.72 8.48 7.06
N LEU A 252 -19.42 7.58 7.99
CA LEU A 252 -20.10 7.42 9.27
C LEU A 252 -19.69 8.54 10.24
N THR A 253 -18.40 8.86 10.30
CA THR A 253 -17.89 9.99 11.10
C THR A 253 -18.53 11.32 10.70
N ALA A 254 -18.66 11.57 9.39
CA ALA A 254 -19.34 12.76 8.86
C ALA A 254 -20.83 12.86 9.29
N ARG A 255 -21.43 11.74 9.74
CA ARG A 255 -22.81 11.63 10.24
C ARG A 255 -22.91 11.57 11.76
N GLY A 256 -21.79 11.64 12.46
CA GLY A 256 -21.72 11.50 13.91
C GLY A 256 -22.08 10.10 14.41
N ILE A 257 -21.90 9.05 13.57
CA ILE A 257 -22.15 7.67 13.94
C ILE A 257 -20.81 7.03 14.33
N ALA A 258 -20.72 6.54 15.57
CA ALA A 258 -19.53 5.85 16.06
C ALA A 258 -19.27 4.57 15.25
N CYS A 259 -18.00 4.30 14.91
CA CYS A 259 -17.64 3.05 14.23
C CYS A 259 -16.27 2.53 14.69
N VAL A 260 -16.15 1.20 14.68
CA VAL A 260 -14.95 0.44 15.05
C VAL A 260 -14.69 -0.59 13.95
N VAL A 261 -13.43 -0.83 13.61
CA VAL A 261 -13.05 -1.93 12.72
C VAL A 261 -12.86 -3.19 13.57
N LEU A 262 -13.51 -4.30 13.17
CA LEU A 262 -13.36 -5.59 13.83
C LEU A 262 -11.95 -6.13 13.56
N ALA A 263 -11.20 -6.39 14.64
CA ALA A 263 -9.95 -7.11 14.55
C ALA A 263 -10.25 -8.62 14.54
N LEU A 264 -10.06 -9.26 13.38
CA LEU A 264 -10.25 -10.72 13.26
C LEU A 264 -9.15 -11.47 14.03
N PRO A 265 -9.41 -12.71 14.45
CA PRO A 265 -8.37 -13.59 15.00
C PRO A 265 -7.22 -13.78 14.02
N ASP A 266 -6.01 -13.95 14.56
CA ASP A 266 -4.78 -14.08 13.76
C ASP A 266 -4.88 -15.20 12.71
N GLY A 267 -4.42 -14.90 11.51
CA GLY A 267 -4.41 -15.84 10.38
C GLY A 267 -5.74 -15.98 9.64
N CYS A 268 -6.81 -15.28 10.04
CA CYS A 268 -8.09 -15.32 9.33
C CYS A 268 -8.21 -14.18 8.32
N LYS A 269 -8.65 -14.49 7.12
CA LYS A 269 -8.84 -13.55 6.04
C LYS A 269 -10.18 -12.80 6.13
N ASP A 270 -11.24 -13.52 6.49
CA ASP A 270 -12.60 -13.01 6.56
C ASP A 270 -13.33 -13.60 7.78
N VAL A 271 -14.53 -13.09 8.07
CA VAL A 271 -15.32 -13.50 9.23
C VAL A 271 -15.79 -14.95 9.14
N ASN A 272 -16.11 -15.43 7.92
CA ASN A 272 -16.54 -16.81 7.75
C ASN A 272 -15.41 -17.81 7.97
N GLU A 273 -14.21 -17.48 7.55
CA GLU A 273 -13.02 -18.29 7.83
C GLU A 273 -12.76 -18.36 9.35
N ALA A 274 -12.85 -17.22 10.05
CA ALA A 274 -12.70 -17.17 11.50
C ALA A 274 -13.78 -18.01 12.22
N LEU A 275 -15.04 -17.99 11.76
CA LEU A 275 -16.09 -18.83 12.32
C LEU A 275 -15.77 -20.32 12.21
N VAL A 276 -15.23 -20.75 11.08
CA VAL A 276 -14.91 -22.16 10.79
C VAL A 276 -13.67 -22.60 11.55
N GLN A 277 -12.66 -21.73 11.67
CA GLN A 277 -11.40 -22.06 12.34
C GLN A 277 -11.53 -22.06 13.87
N ASP A 278 -12.06 -21.00 14.44
CA ASP A 278 -12.26 -20.85 15.89
C ASP A 278 -13.46 -19.96 16.21
N ARG A 279 -14.62 -20.64 16.35
CA ARG A 279 -15.89 -19.99 16.72
C ARG A 279 -15.79 -19.20 18.03
N ALA A 280 -15.07 -19.72 19.03
CA ALA A 280 -14.99 -19.09 20.34
C ALA A 280 -14.13 -17.81 20.29
N ALA A 281 -13.02 -17.85 19.58
CA ALA A 281 -12.19 -16.65 19.36
C ALA A 281 -12.95 -15.56 18.61
N LEU A 282 -13.68 -15.91 17.54
CA LEU A 282 -14.50 -14.95 16.80
C LEU A 282 -15.61 -14.37 17.70
N GLN A 283 -16.30 -15.20 18.48
CA GLN A 283 -17.32 -14.76 19.44
C GLN A 283 -16.74 -13.73 20.41
N ALA A 284 -15.58 -13.99 21.01
CA ALA A 284 -14.94 -13.12 21.98
C ALA A 284 -14.55 -11.75 21.39
N VAL A 285 -13.98 -11.70 20.17
CA VAL A 285 -13.63 -10.43 19.53
C VAL A 285 -14.87 -9.64 19.13
N CYS A 286 -15.95 -10.31 18.70
CA CYS A 286 -17.23 -9.66 18.39
C CYS A 286 -17.90 -9.10 19.66
N GLU A 287 -17.91 -9.84 20.77
CA GLU A 287 -18.41 -9.37 22.06
C GLU A 287 -17.62 -8.17 22.56
N THR A 288 -16.30 -8.22 22.49
CA THR A 288 -15.42 -7.11 22.86
C THR A 288 -15.72 -5.88 22.02
N ALA A 289 -15.83 -6.02 20.69
CA ALA A 289 -16.16 -4.92 19.78
C ALA A 289 -17.57 -4.37 20.04
N ALA A 290 -18.54 -5.24 20.37
CA ALA A 290 -19.90 -4.85 20.69
C ALA A 290 -20.02 -4.17 22.06
N ALA A 291 -19.28 -4.65 23.09
CA ALA A 291 -19.28 -4.13 24.44
C ALA A 291 -18.46 -2.86 24.64
N ALA A 292 -17.50 -2.57 23.75
CA ALA A 292 -16.70 -1.35 23.84
C ALA A 292 -17.63 -0.14 23.95
N GLN A 293 -17.72 0.49 25.14
CA GLN A 293 -18.56 1.66 25.34
C GLN A 293 -18.11 2.80 24.44
N ASP A 294 -19.05 3.63 23.97
CA ASP A 294 -18.77 4.94 23.37
C ASP A 294 -17.95 5.76 24.37
N GLY A 295 -16.66 5.74 24.21
CA GLY A 295 -15.75 6.35 25.17
C GLY A 295 -14.29 5.94 25.00
N GLN A 296 -13.97 4.94 24.16
CA GLN A 296 -12.68 5.00 23.52
C GLN A 296 -12.77 6.10 22.47
N GLN A 297 -12.61 7.35 22.94
CA GLN A 297 -12.11 8.45 22.14
C GLN A 297 -11.09 7.84 21.19
N GLN A 298 -11.22 8.10 19.88
CA GLN A 298 -10.04 7.99 19.03
C GLN A 298 -8.91 8.54 19.87
N PRO A 299 -7.81 7.80 20.03
CA PRO A 299 -6.73 8.34 20.83
C PRO A 299 -6.54 9.78 20.38
N THR A 300 -6.51 10.70 21.31
CA THR A 300 -6.30 12.10 20.97
C THR A 300 -5.04 12.17 20.11
N LEU A 301 -4.91 13.17 19.26
CA LEU A 301 -3.68 13.36 18.48
C LEU A 301 -2.43 13.24 19.38
N GLU A 302 -2.55 13.66 20.64
CA GLU A 302 -1.51 13.51 21.66
C GLU A 302 -1.27 12.04 22.01
N GLU A 303 -2.32 11.25 22.26
CA GLU A 303 -2.22 9.82 22.57
C GLU A 303 -1.73 9.01 21.37
N GLU A 304 -2.20 9.31 20.15
CA GLU A 304 -1.69 8.72 18.92
C GLU A 304 -0.20 9.04 18.74
N PHE A 305 0.18 10.28 19.00
CA PHE A 305 1.56 10.71 18.87
C PHE A 305 2.45 10.09 19.96
N LEU A 306 1.97 9.99 21.19
CA LEU A 306 2.68 9.32 22.28
C LEU A 306 2.82 7.81 22.02
N ALA A 307 1.78 7.16 21.52
CA ALA A 307 1.83 5.75 21.10
C ALA A 307 2.78 5.52 19.90
N TYR A 308 2.84 6.49 18.97
CA TYR A 308 3.81 6.50 17.90
C TYR A 308 5.24 6.68 18.44
N LEU A 309 5.45 7.61 19.38
CA LEU A 309 6.75 7.83 20.02
C LEU A 309 7.19 6.62 20.87
N SER A 310 6.28 5.97 21.59
CA SER A 310 6.61 4.80 22.40
C SER A 310 7.03 3.60 21.53
N ARG A 311 6.40 3.42 20.37
CA ARG A 311 6.84 2.43 19.36
C ARG A 311 8.18 2.81 18.73
N ARG A 312 8.47 4.09 18.61
CA ARG A 312 9.75 4.63 18.12
C ARG A 312 10.82 4.79 19.20
N GLY A 313 10.49 4.71 20.45
CA GLY A 313 11.43 4.90 21.57
C GLY A 313 12.66 3.99 21.53
N ASP A 314 12.54 2.81 20.93
CA ASP A 314 13.66 1.91 20.60
C ASP A 314 14.29 2.18 19.22
N ALA A 315 13.75 3.11 18.46
CA ALA A 315 14.21 3.54 17.13
C ALA A 315 15.03 4.84 17.18
N ALA A 316 15.68 5.16 18.30
CA ALA A 316 16.83 6.05 18.31
C ALA A 316 17.79 5.54 17.22
N GLY A 317 18.26 6.44 16.35
CA GLY A 317 19.01 6.09 15.14
C GLY A 317 19.96 4.91 15.31
N MET A 318 19.88 3.95 14.39
CA MET A 318 20.68 2.73 14.44
C MET A 318 22.09 3.04 13.94
N SER A 319 23.10 2.82 14.78
CA SER A 319 24.48 3.13 14.44
C SER A 319 24.92 2.39 13.16
N THR A 320 25.49 3.14 12.24
CA THR A 320 26.11 2.59 11.02
C THR A 320 27.50 2.02 11.28
N GLY A 321 28.05 2.28 12.46
CA GLY A 321 29.46 2.01 12.79
C GLY A 321 30.43 3.00 12.16
N ILE A 322 29.93 4.09 11.61
CA ILE A 322 30.69 5.21 11.04
C ILE A 322 30.32 6.46 11.82
N PRO A 323 31.10 6.87 12.84
CA PRO A 323 30.74 7.94 13.77
C PRO A 323 30.37 9.26 13.11
N GLY A 324 31.06 9.63 12.03
CA GLY A 324 30.73 10.85 11.27
C GLY A 324 29.35 10.78 10.59
N LEU A 325 28.97 9.61 10.07
CA LEU A 325 27.65 9.39 9.48
C LEU A 325 26.58 9.37 10.56
N ASP A 326 26.80 8.67 11.66
CA ASP A 326 25.87 8.58 12.77
C ASP A 326 25.58 9.95 13.37
N LYS A 327 26.61 10.79 13.53
CA LYS A 327 26.45 12.18 13.97
C LYS A 327 25.64 13.01 12.97
N ALA A 328 25.90 12.87 11.68
CA ALA A 328 25.20 13.62 10.63
C ALA A 328 23.73 13.20 10.46
N LEU A 329 23.40 11.99 10.94
CA LEU A 329 22.04 11.42 10.90
C LEU A 329 21.34 11.43 12.26
N ASP A 330 21.86 12.15 13.24
CA ASP A 330 21.30 12.24 14.59
C ASP A 330 21.08 10.88 15.25
N GLY A 331 22.13 10.05 15.20
CA GLY A 331 22.18 8.73 15.83
C GLY A 331 22.31 7.54 14.86
N GLY A 332 22.23 7.76 13.56
CA GLY A 332 22.39 6.72 12.54
C GLY A 332 21.21 6.52 11.61
N LEU A 333 20.97 5.30 11.15
CA LEU A 333 19.86 4.98 10.26
C LEU A 333 18.53 4.99 11.00
N HIS A 334 17.49 5.49 10.34
CA HIS A 334 16.12 5.50 10.82
C HIS A 334 15.22 4.64 9.91
N ALA A 335 14.03 4.31 10.39
CA ALA A 335 13.00 3.67 9.57
C ALA A 335 12.70 4.51 8.32
N GLY A 336 12.52 3.85 7.18
CA GLY A 336 12.33 4.47 5.89
C GLY A 336 13.33 4.02 4.85
N LEU A 337 13.32 4.64 3.67
CA LEU A 337 14.16 4.27 2.55
C LEU A 337 15.42 5.14 2.46
N THR A 338 16.57 4.55 2.74
CA THR A 338 17.89 5.10 2.46
C THR A 338 18.41 4.56 1.13
N VAL A 339 18.84 5.41 0.22
CA VAL A 339 19.46 4.98 -1.04
C VAL A 339 20.91 5.43 -1.10
N LEU A 340 21.81 4.47 -1.34
CA LEU A 340 23.24 4.70 -1.54
C LEU A 340 23.59 4.64 -3.02
N GLY A 341 23.94 5.77 -3.60
CA GLY A 341 24.45 5.88 -4.96
C GLY A 341 25.95 5.96 -5.03
N ALA A 342 26.55 5.26 -5.97
CA ALA A 342 27.94 5.40 -6.34
C ALA A 342 28.19 4.85 -7.75
N VAL A 343 29.27 5.26 -8.40
CA VAL A 343 29.74 4.56 -9.61
C VAL A 343 30.25 3.15 -9.26
N SER A 344 30.30 2.29 -10.28
CA SER A 344 30.81 0.93 -10.12
C SER A 344 32.20 0.91 -9.47
N SER A 345 32.46 -0.12 -8.67
CA SER A 345 33.77 -0.37 -8.01
C SER A 345 34.19 0.65 -6.93
N MET A 346 33.27 1.50 -6.47
CA MET A 346 33.53 2.44 -5.35
C MET A 346 33.39 1.77 -3.97
N GLY A 347 32.88 0.55 -3.90
CA GLY A 347 32.70 -0.18 -2.64
C GLY A 347 31.31 -0.02 -2.03
N LYS A 348 30.25 0.27 -2.83
CA LYS A 348 28.85 0.32 -2.35
C LYS A 348 28.48 -0.90 -1.52
N THR A 349 28.56 -2.09 -2.13
CA THR A 349 28.28 -3.37 -1.48
C THR A 349 29.09 -3.57 -0.20
N SER A 350 30.40 -3.24 -0.23
CA SER A 350 31.27 -3.38 0.94
C SER A 350 30.88 -2.44 2.08
N LEU A 351 30.45 -1.20 1.77
CA LEU A 351 29.95 -0.25 2.77
C LEU A 351 28.62 -0.72 3.37
N MET A 352 27.68 -1.10 2.53
CA MET A 352 26.38 -1.63 2.98
C MET A 352 26.55 -2.89 3.84
N LEU A 353 27.41 -3.81 3.42
CA LEU A 353 27.70 -5.04 4.15
C LEU A 353 28.40 -4.76 5.49
N GLN A 354 29.26 -3.73 5.57
CA GLN A 354 29.87 -3.31 6.84
C GLN A 354 28.81 -2.76 7.81
N ILE A 355 27.89 -1.94 7.33
CA ILE A 355 26.78 -1.40 8.13
C ILE A 355 25.87 -2.55 8.58
N ALA A 356 25.51 -3.47 7.69
CA ALA A 356 24.71 -4.65 7.99
C ALA A 356 25.33 -5.51 9.11
N ASP A 357 26.62 -5.79 9.02
CA ASP A 357 27.35 -6.56 10.06
C ASP A 357 27.42 -5.80 11.39
N THR A 358 27.50 -4.48 11.37
CA THR A 358 27.47 -3.65 12.59
C THR A 358 26.12 -3.72 13.26
N LEU A 359 25.05 -3.54 12.52
CA LEU A 359 23.69 -3.62 13.04
C LEU A 359 23.37 -5.02 13.61
N ALA A 360 23.84 -6.07 12.94
CA ALA A 360 23.70 -7.43 13.45
C ALA A 360 24.48 -7.65 14.74
N ALA A 361 25.68 -7.09 14.87
CA ALA A 361 26.49 -7.15 16.10
C ALA A 361 25.82 -6.38 17.25
N GLU A 362 25.00 -5.36 16.97
CA GLU A 362 24.19 -4.62 17.93
C GLU A 362 22.84 -5.30 18.23
N GLY A 363 22.59 -6.50 17.69
CA GLY A 363 21.41 -7.31 18.00
C GLY A 363 20.24 -7.19 17.02
N ARG A 364 20.40 -6.45 15.91
CA ARG A 364 19.36 -6.33 14.88
C ARG A 364 19.35 -7.55 13.96
N ASN A 365 18.16 -7.94 13.49
CA ASN A 365 18.02 -8.99 12.50
C ASN A 365 18.10 -8.38 11.09
N VAL A 366 19.08 -8.78 10.32
CA VAL A 366 19.40 -8.19 9.01
C VAL A 366 19.07 -9.16 7.90
N LEU A 367 18.20 -8.74 6.97
CA LEU A 367 18.01 -9.38 5.67
C LEU A 367 18.80 -8.61 4.62
N PHE A 368 19.82 -9.24 4.05
CA PHE A 368 20.62 -8.67 2.96
C PHE A 368 20.31 -9.42 1.66
N ILE A 369 19.60 -8.78 0.76
CA ILE A 369 19.22 -9.32 -0.55
C ILE A 369 20.31 -8.94 -1.55
N THR A 370 20.97 -9.93 -2.14
CA THR A 370 22.01 -9.72 -3.15
C THR A 370 21.59 -10.30 -4.49
N ILE A 371 21.70 -9.49 -5.54
CA ILE A 371 21.41 -9.91 -6.91
C ILE A 371 22.68 -9.88 -7.77
N GLU A 372 23.67 -9.04 -7.40
CA GLU A 372 24.92 -8.86 -8.15
C GLU A 372 26.01 -9.84 -7.71
N MET A 373 26.15 -10.09 -6.41
CA MET A 373 27.19 -10.93 -5.84
C MET A 373 26.61 -12.20 -5.22
N SER A 374 27.36 -13.30 -5.28
CA SER A 374 26.94 -14.52 -4.60
C SER A 374 27.00 -14.37 -3.07
N ARG A 375 26.18 -15.17 -2.38
CA ARG A 375 26.17 -15.26 -0.91
C ARG A 375 27.56 -15.57 -0.35
N MET A 376 28.34 -16.45 -1.01
CA MET A 376 29.67 -16.84 -0.53
C MET A 376 30.68 -15.71 -0.68
N GLU A 377 30.59 -14.89 -1.71
CA GLU A 377 31.44 -13.71 -1.87
C GLU A 377 31.16 -12.67 -0.76
N LEU A 378 29.92 -12.45 -0.39
CA LEU A 378 29.56 -11.55 0.71
C LEU A 378 30.06 -12.07 2.06
N ILE A 379 29.89 -13.38 2.33
CA ILE A 379 30.44 -14.01 3.55
C ILE A 379 31.94 -13.85 3.60
N ALA A 380 32.67 -14.09 2.49
CA ALA A 380 34.09 -13.93 2.45
C ALA A 380 34.55 -12.49 2.73
N LYS A 381 33.85 -11.49 2.16
CA LYS A 381 34.11 -10.06 2.44
C LYS A 381 33.92 -9.72 3.92
N SER A 382 32.83 -10.19 4.52
CA SER A 382 32.55 -9.97 5.95
C SER A 382 33.53 -10.68 6.86
N ALA A 383 33.87 -11.93 6.56
CA ALA A 383 34.78 -12.76 7.39
C ALA A 383 36.21 -12.22 7.44
N VAL A 384 36.69 -11.61 6.35
CA VAL A 384 38.07 -11.04 6.33
C VAL A 384 38.12 -9.59 6.82
N ARG A 385 36.99 -8.92 7.00
CA ARG A 385 36.91 -7.50 7.35
C ARG A 385 37.69 -7.19 8.63
N GLY A 386 38.69 -6.31 8.48
CA GLY A 386 39.55 -5.91 9.59
C GLY A 386 40.58 -6.93 10.02
N THR A 387 40.72 -8.06 9.30
CA THR A 387 41.81 -9.03 9.49
C THR A 387 43.00 -8.71 8.59
N GLN A 388 44.02 -9.56 8.61
CA GLN A 388 45.16 -9.50 7.67
C GLN A 388 44.91 -10.30 6.38
N GLU A 389 43.77 -11.02 6.32
CA GLU A 389 43.43 -11.85 5.17
C GLU A 389 42.64 -11.04 4.12
N ARG A 390 42.62 -11.58 2.89
CA ARG A 390 41.89 -11.03 1.77
C ARG A 390 40.78 -11.98 1.36
N ALA A 391 39.67 -11.44 0.85
CA ALA A 391 38.52 -12.24 0.41
C ALA A 391 38.88 -13.21 -0.74
N ARG A 392 39.71 -12.77 -1.69
CA ARG A 392 40.05 -13.59 -2.85
C ARG A 392 40.77 -14.89 -2.52
N PRO A 393 41.85 -14.92 -1.69
CA PRO A 393 42.48 -16.18 -1.26
C PRO A 393 41.52 -17.09 -0.49
N LEU A 394 40.57 -16.55 0.27
CA LEU A 394 39.58 -17.33 0.97
C LEU A 394 38.61 -18.03 -0.02
N LEU A 395 38.12 -17.31 -1.01
CA LEU A 395 37.23 -17.83 -2.05
C LEU A 395 37.92 -18.85 -2.98
N ASP A 396 39.20 -18.63 -3.29
CA ASP A 396 39.97 -19.53 -4.16
C ASP A 396 40.48 -20.80 -3.42
N GLY A 397 40.12 -20.98 -2.15
CA GLY A 397 40.55 -22.14 -1.35
C GLY A 397 42.05 -22.17 -1.06
N ARG A 398 42.73 -21.01 -1.08
CA ARG A 398 44.20 -20.92 -0.84
C ARG A 398 44.56 -20.82 0.63
N LEU A 399 43.59 -20.67 1.52
CA LEU A 399 43.79 -20.63 2.95
C LEU A 399 43.66 -22.04 3.55
N PRO A 400 44.46 -22.38 4.59
CA PRO A 400 44.31 -23.64 5.32
C PRO A 400 42.90 -23.74 5.93
N GLU A 401 42.30 -24.95 5.95
CA GLU A 401 40.94 -25.19 6.42
C GLU A 401 40.69 -24.67 7.84
N GLU A 402 41.63 -24.88 8.74
CA GLU A 402 41.57 -24.39 10.13
C GLU A 402 41.43 -22.86 10.17
N LYS A 403 42.13 -22.15 9.30
CA LYS A 403 42.04 -20.69 9.19
C LYS A 403 40.67 -20.24 8.62
N VAL A 404 40.19 -20.95 7.62
CA VAL A 404 38.85 -20.72 7.07
C VAL A 404 37.77 -20.88 8.16
N ARG A 405 37.82 -21.98 8.92
CA ARG A 405 36.93 -22.24 10.06
C ARG A 405 37.00 -21.12 11.11
N GLY A 406 38.23 -20.68 11.43
CA GLY A 406 38.43 -19.58 12.38
C GLY A 406 37.82 -18.27 11.93
N LEU A 407 37.99 -17.87 10.66
CA LEU A 407 37.43 -16.66 10.08
C LEU A 407 35.90 -16.70 10.09
N ILE A 408 35.29 -17.80 9.64
CA ILE A 408 33.83 -17.95 9.59
C ILE A 408 33.23 -17.99 10.99
N SER A 409 33.86 -18.72 11.94
CA SER A 409 33.38 -18.74 13.32
C SER A 409 33.44 -17.37 13.99
N ALA A 410 34.51 -16.61 13.76
CA ALA A 410 34.65 -15.25 14.27
C ALA A 410 33.59 -14.31 13.71
N TYR A 411 33.26 -14.41 12.42
CA TYR A 411 32.18 -13.68 11.77
C TYR A 411 30.83 -14.01 12.37
N GLN A 412 30.49 -15.31 12.49
CA GLN A 412 29.23 -15.76 13.08
C GLN A 412 29.07 -15.31 14.53
N LYS A 413 30.17 -15.40 15.32
CA LYS A 413 30.17 -14.91 16.70
C LYS A 413 29.95 -13.40 16.78
N LYS A 414 30.58 -12.62 15.90
CA LYS A 414 30.46 -11.16 15.85
C LYS A 414 29.05 -10.72 15.53
N THR A 415 28.43 -11.33 14.54
CA THR A 415 27.06 -10.98 14.09
C THR A 415 25.96 -11.67 14.88
N GLY A 416 26.31 -12.62 15.78
CA GLY A 416 25.34 -13.43 16.50
C GLY A 416 24.45 -14.29 15.60
N GLY A 417 24.89 -14.53 14.34
CA GLY A 417 24.09 -15.25 13.33
C GLY A 417 22.87 -14.48 12.79
N ARG A 418 22.78 -13.17 13.05
CA ARG A 418 21.62 -12.33 12.72
C ARG A 418 21.63 -11.76 11.31
N VAL A 419 22.59 -12.11 10.46
CA VAL A 419 22.63 -11.69 9.04
C VAL A 419 22.15 -12.83 8.18
N GLU A 420 20.97 -12.70 7.60
CA GLU A 420 20.48 -13.54 6.52
C GLU A 420 20.90 -12.94 5.17
N LEU A 421 21.86 -13.60 4.51
CA LEU A 421 22.26 -13.27 3.15
C LEU A 421 21.41 -14.10 2.20
N TRP A 422 20.53 -13.45 1.47
CA TRP A 422 19.61 -14.12 0.54
C TRP A 422 19.94 -13.80 -0.92
N GLU A 423 20.24 -14.85 -1.67
CA GLU A 423 20.50 -14.83 -3.11
C GLU A 423 19.27 -15.46 -3.79
N PRO A 424 18.44 -14.69 -4.53
CA PRO A 424 17.27 -15.23 -5.19
C PRO A 424 17.64 -16.24 -6.26
N GLY A 425 17.03 -17.43 -6.23
CA GLY A 425 17.21 -18.46 -7.26
C GLY A 425 16.41 -18.22 -8.54
N ALA A 426 15.61 -17.15 -8.59
CA ALA A 426 14.75 -16.73 -9.71
C ALA A 426 14.77 -15.20 -9.83
N PRO A 427 14.31 -14.62 -10.95
CA PRO A 427 14.22 -13.17 -11.09
C PRO A 427 13.40 -12.55 -9.96
N LEU A 428 13.98 -11.59 -9.24
CA LEU A 428 13.37 -10.91 -8.11
C LEU A 428 12.32 -9.90 -8.62
N THR A 429 11.06 -10.31 -8.66
CA THR A 429 9.95 -9.39 -8.96
C THR A 429 9.53 -8.61 -7.71
N PRO A 430 8.82 -7.46 -7.84
CA PRO A 430 8.27 -6.74 -6.70
C PRO A 430 7.38 -7.60 -5.80
N ALA A 431 6.56 -8.51 -6.35
CA ALA A 431 5.70 -9.41 -5.58
C ALA A 431 6.53 -10.42 -4.76
N PHE A 432 7.58 -11.00 -5.35
CA PHE A 432 8.45 -11.94 -4.66
C PHE A 432 9.30 -11.25 -3.58
N LEU A 433 9.66 -9.98 -3.81
CA LEU A 433 10.32 -9.13 -2.80
C LEU A 433 9.38 -8.87 -1.61
N ASP A 434 8.10 -8.53 -1.88
CA ASP A 434 7.08 -8.31 -0.84
C ASP A 434 6.90 -9.57 0.02
N GLU A 435 6.71 -10.73 -0.60
CA GLU A 435 6.56 -12.02 0.09
C GLU A 435 7.76 -12.32 1.01
N LYS A 436 8.99 -12.21 0.47
CA LYS A 436 10.20 -12.53 1.24
C LYS A 436 10.43 -11.58 2.41
N VAL A 437 10.23 -10.27 2.19
CA VAL A 437 10.44 -9.27 3.25
C VAL A 437 9.34 -9.35 4.30
N SER A 438 8.09 -9.56 3.90
CA SER A 438 6.97 -9.74 4.83
C SER A 438 7.21 -10.95 5.75
N ALA A 439 7.54 -12.10 5.17
CA ALA A 439 7.86 -13.30 5.94
C ALA A 439 9.04 -13.10 6.91
N PHE A 440 10.08 -12.35 6.51
CA PHE A 440 11.19 -12.03 7.38
C PHE A 440 10.79 -11.10 8.54
N CYS A 441 9.98 -10.07 8.26
CA CYS A 441 9.50 -9.13 9.27
C CYS A 441 8.57 -9.79 10.30
N GLU A 442 7.78 -10.77 9.87
CA GLU A 442 6.88 -11.53 10.77
C GLU A 442 7.64 -12.50 11.71
N GLN A 443 8.81 -12.98 11.27
CA GLN A 443 9.61 -13.96 12.04
C GLN A 443 10.66 -13.31 12.94
N HIS A 444 10.98 -12.02 12.74
CA HIS A 444 12.10 -11.38 13.43
C HIS A 444 11.71 -10.03 14.03
N GLU A 445 12.11 -9.83 15.28
CA GLU A 445 12.03 -8.52 15.94
C GLU A 445 13.10 -7.57 15.39
N SER A 446 12.75 -6.27 15.28
CA SER A 446 13.67 -5.21 14.85
C SER A 446 14.40 -5.51 13.53
N PRO A 447 13.68 -5.88 12.45
CA PRO A 447 14.29 -6.23 11.17
C PRO A 447 14.91 -5.00 10.48
N VAL A 448 15.96 -5.24 9.69
CA VAL A 448 16.59 -4.25 8.81
C VAL A 448 16.82 -4.87 7.44
N LEU A 449 16.48 -4.15 6.38
CA LEU A 449 16.61 -4.63 5.00
C LEU A 449 17.75 -3.95 4.25
N PHE A 450 18.57 -4.75 3.59
CA PHE A 450 19.54 -4.29 2.60
C PHE A 450 19.23 -4.90 1.23
N LEU A 451 19.30 -4.08 0.18
CA LEU A 451 19.07 -4.53 -1.20
C LEU A 451 20.20 -4.05 -2.13
N ASP A 452 20.92 -4.97 -2.73
CA ASP A 452 22.03 -4.68 -3.65
C ASP A 452 21.77 -5.38 -5.00
N TYR A 453 21.26 -4.63 -6.01
CA TYR A 453 20.90 -3.24 -6.11
C TYR A 453 19.52 -3.07 -6.82
N LEU A 454 18.94 -1.88 -6.73
CA LEU A 454 17.57 -1.58 -7.17
C LEU A 454 17.27 -1.90 -8.64
N GLN A 455 18.22 -1.63 -9.54
CA GLN A 455 18.01 -1.78 -10.99
C GLN A 455 18.04 -3.24 -11.47
N LEU A 456 18.38 -4.20 -10.61
CA LEU A 456 18.34 -5.64 -10.94
C LEU A 456 17.00 -6.30 -10.56
N VAL A 457 16.07 -5.56 -9.96
CA VAL A 457 14.70 -6.06 -9.73
C VAL A 457 14.03 -6.29 -11.07
N ALA A 458 13.45 -7.48 -11.26
CA ALA A 458 12.80 -7.86 -12.50
C ALA A 458 11.46 -7.12 -12.70
N PRO A 459 11.01 -6.93 -13.96
CA PRO A 459 9.73 -6.27 -14.23
C PRO A 459 8.55 -7.04 -13.64
N ALA A 460 7.59 -6.31 -13.07
CA ALA A 460 6.37 -6.87 -12.51
C ALA A 460 5.41 -7.43 -13.59
N ARG A 461 5.54 -6.97 -14.83
CA ARG A 461 4.75 -7.40 -16.01
C ARG A 461 5.61 -7.33 -17.25
N GLU A 462 5.35 -8.19 -18.23
CA GLU A 462 5.97 -8.11 -19.55
C GLU A 462 5.71 -6.74 -20.22
N GLY A 463 6.71 -6.23 -20.92
CA GLY A 463 6.64 -4.95 -21.65
C GLY A 463 6.92 -3.69 -20.82
N MET A 464 7.25 -3.80 -19.54
CA MET A 464 7.71 -2.66 -18.76
C MET A 464 9.10 -2.21 -19.20
N THR A 465 9.31 -0.91 -19.29
CA THR A 465 10.64 -0.33 -19.49
C THR A 465 11.49 -0.46 -18.23
N GLU A 466 12.83 -0.38 -18.35
CA GLU A 466 13.75 -0.39 -17.19
C GLU A 466 13.37 0.68 -16.17
N LYS A 467 12.99 1.87 -16.62
CA LYS A 467 12.52 2.96 -15.75
C LYS A 467 11.26 2.56 -14.98
N GLN A 468 10.23 2.04 -15.66
CA GLN A 468 8.99 1.62 -15.02
C GLN A 468 9.22 0.49 -14.02
N THR A 469 10.15 -0.40 -14.31
CA THR A 469 10.55 -1.50 -13.42
C THR A 469 11.21 -0.96 -12.15
N ALA A 470 12.19 -0.06 -12.29
CA ALA A 470 12.84 0.60 -11.15
C ALA A 470 11.84 1.42 -10.32
N ASP A 471 10.94 2.15 -10.96
CA ASP A 471 9.90 2.93 -10.28
C ASP A 471 8.96 2.03 -9.46
N ALA A 472 8.56 0.87 -10.00
CA ALA A 472 7.74 -0.11 -9.29
C ALA A 472 8.47 -0.74 -8.10
N ALA A 473 9.76 -1.08 -8.26
CA ALA A 473 10.60 -1.61 -7.17
C ALA A 473 10.75 -0.61 -6.02
N VAL A 474 11.05 0.66 -6.34
CA VAL A 474 11.17 1.73 -5.35
C VAL A 474 9.86 1.96 -4.61
N ALA A 475 8.73 1.98 -5.33
CA ALA A 475 7.40 2.15 -4.72
C ALA A 475 7.08 1.00 -3.75
N MET A 476 7.35 -0.25 -4.14
CA MET A 476 7.15 -1.43 -3.32
C MET A 476 8.02 -1.38 -2.05
N ILE A 477 9.32 -1.12 -2.19
CA ILE A 477 10.24 -1.01 -1.05
C ILE A 477 9.80 0.10 -0.09
N LYS A 478 9.34 1.23 -0.61
CA LYS A 478 8.82 2.33 0.22
C LYS A 478 7.55 1.93 0.97
N GLN A 479 6.68 1.15 0.34
CA GLN A 479 5.48 0.62 0.97
C GLN A 479 5.85 -0.36 2.10
N LEU A 480 6.79 -1.27 1.87
CA LEU A 480 7.31 -2.19 2.89
C LEU A 480 7.94 -1.44 4.07
N ALA A 481 8.80 -0.44 3.78
CA ALA A 481 9.42 0.38 4.81
C ALA A 481 8.38 1.07 5.71
N ARG A 482 7.23 1.50 5.16
CA ARG A 482 6.14 2.10 5.93
C ARG A 482 5.29 1.07 6.69
N ARG A 483 4.98 -0.06 6.06
CA ARG A 483 4.14 -1.12 6.64
C ARG A 483 4.73 -1.68 7.93
N TYR A 484 6.05 -1.90 7.93
CA TYR A 484 6.77 -2.55 9.02
C TYR A 484 7.62 -1.58 9.86
N ASP A 485 7.50 -0.26 9.65
CA ASP A 485 8.42 0.78 10.19
C ASP A 485 9.90 0.35 9.99
N LEU A 486 10.20 -0.20 8.81
CA LEU A 486 11.41 -0.93 8.47
C LEU A 486 12.50 0.03 7.96
N PRO A 487 13.69 0.01 8.56
CA PRO A 487 14.86 0.64 7.95
C PRO A 487 15.29 -0.15 6.72
N VAL A 488 15.34 0.51 5.58
CA VAL A 488 15.76 -0.08 4.32
C VAL A 488 16.94 0.68 3.76
N MET A 489 18.03 -0.02 3.43
CA MET A 489 19.16 0.54 2.69
C MET A 489 19.31 -0.15 1.34
N ALA A 490 19.12 0.59 0.26
CA ALA A 490 19.20 0.07 -1.10
C ALA A 490 20.36 0.72 -1.87
N ALA A 491 21.12 -0.09 -2.60
CA ALA A 491 22.12 0.41 -3.54
C ALA A 491 21.45 0.90 -4.83
N SER A 492 21.99 1.95 -5.43
CA SER A 492 21.62 2.44 -6.75
C SER A 492 22.84 2.70 -7.61
N SER A 493 22.79 2.32 -8.86
CA SER A 493 23.77 2.72 -9.87
C SER A 493 23.52 4.18 -10.28
N LEU A 494 24.60 4.88 -10.60
CA LEU A 494 24.52 6.26 -11.08
C LEU A 494 24.73 6.33 -12.58
N ASN A 495 24.12 7.32 -13.24
CA ASN A 495 24.35 7.57 -14.66
C ASN A 495 25.82 7.91 -14.91
N ARG A 496 26.43 7.22 -15.89
CA ARG A 496 27.83 7.43 -16.28
C ARG A 496 28.10 8.85 -16.77
N GLU A 497 27.10 9.53 -17.30
CA GLU A 497 27.22 10.92 -17.77
C GLU A 497 27.52 11.92 -16.64
N ALA A 498 27.06 11.64 -15.43
CA ALA A 498 27.33 12.46 -14.25
C ALA A 498 28.80 12.47 -13.82
N TYR A 499 29.63 11.60 -14.40
CA TYR A 499 31.04 11.45 -14.06
C TYR A 499 31.98 11.70 -15.24
N ARG A 500 31.52 12.28 -16.33
CA ARG A 500 32.39 12.67 -17.45
C ARG A 500 33.32 13.81 -16.99
N PRO A 501 34.60 13.81 -17.41
CA PRO A 501 35.49 14.94 -17.14
C PRO A 501 34.85 16.25 -17.62
N GLY A 502 34.78 17.24 -16.73
CA GLY A 502 34.15 18.52 -17.00
C GLY A 502 32.63 18.59 -16.75
N SER A 503 31.97 17.52 -16.32
CA SER A 503 30.61 17.59 -15.83
C SER A 503 30.56 18.28 -14.45
N ALA A 504 29.45 18.94 -14.13
CA ALA A 504 29.21 19.48 -12.80
C ALA A 504 29.29 18.36 -11.75
N GLU A 505 29.59 18.70 -10.49
CA GLU A 505 29.60 17.71 -9.41
C GLU A 505 28.33 16.86 -9.42
N PRO A 506 28.44 15.51 -9.27
CA PRO A 506 27.27 14.64 -9.24
C PRO A 506 26.36 15.05 -8.10
N GLY A 507 25.17 15.48 -8.43
CA GLY A 507 24.10 15.85 -7.49
C GLY A 507 22.91 14.91 -7.60
N LEU A 508 21.73 15.37 -7.19
CA LEU A 508 20.46 14.64 -7.34
C LEU A 508 20.22 14.17 -8.78
N SER A 509 20.69 14.96 -9.76
CA SER A 509 20.57 14.61 -11.20
C SER A 509 21.32 13.35 -11.62
N ALA A 510 22.30 12.88 -10.84
CA ALA A 510 23.01 11.64 -11.12
C ALA A 510 22.13 10.38 -10.95
N PHE A 511 21.01 10.50 -10.20
CA PHE A 511 20.00 9.47 -9.99
C PHE A 511 18.85 9.55 -10.99
N LYS A 512 18.94 10.41 -12.03
CA LYS A 512 17.83 10.80 -12.93
C LYS A 512 17.26 9.69 -13.82
N GLU A 513 17.89 8.55 -13.96
CA GLU A 513 17.27 7.42 -14.69
C GLU A 513 16.12 6.78 -13.92
N SER A 514 16.04 7.03 -12.61
CA SER A 514 14.90 6.69 -11.77
C SER A 514 14.44 7.93 -10.99
N GLY A 515 13.66 8.81 -11.62
CA GLY A 515 13.08 9.99 -10.95
C GLY A 515 12.33 9.63 -9.66
N SER A 516 11.80 8.42 -9.57
CA SER A 516 11.16 7.89 -8.36
C SER A 516 12.11 7.72 -7.18
N VAL A 517 13.41 7.42 -7.39
CA VAL A 517 14.40 7.31 -6.30
C VAL A 517 14.55 8.64 -5.59
N GLU A 518 14.72 9.73 -6.36
CA GLU A 518 14.87 11.08 -5.80
C GLU A 518 13.65 11.50 -4.96
N TYR A 519 12.43 11.21 -5.43
CA TYR A 519 11.20 11.59 -4.73
C TYR A 519 10.89 10.66 -3.55
N SER A 520 11.12 9.36 -3.68
CA SER A 520 10.69 8.35 -2.71
C SER A 520 11.66 8.12 -1.56
N ALA A 521 12.98 8.29 -1.77
CA ALA A 521 13.97 8.13 -0.71
C ALA A 521 13.77 9.15 0.41
N ASP A 522 13.90 8.70 1.66
CA ASP A 522 13.92 9.59 2.84
C ASP A 522 15.33 10.13 3.07
N LEU A 523 16.33 9.31 2.80
CA LEU A 523 17.76 9.65 2.85
C LEU A 523 18.42 9.25 1.53
N LEU A 524 19.19 10.14 0.93
CA LEU A 524 19.95 9.89 -0.29
C LEU A 524 21.42 10.17 -0.05
N LEU A 525 22.24 9.14 -0.13
CA LEU A 525 23.67 9.18 0.10
C LEU A 525 24.42 9.00 -1.21
N LEU A 526 25.44 9.80 -1.42
CA LEU A 526 26.34 9.72 -2.58
C LEU A 526 27.75 9.39 -2.12
N LEU A 527 28.28 8.24 -2.55
CA LEU A 527 29.68 7.85 -2.35
C LEU A 527 30.50 8.22 -3.58
N LYS A 528 31.50 9.09 -3.43
CA LYS A 528 32.39 9.57 -4.49
C LYS A 528 33.84 9.67 -4.01
N TYR A 529 34.81 9.80 -4.92
CA TYR A 529 36.14 10.23 -4.52
C TYR A 529 36.08 11.63 -3.90
N ARG A 530 36.90 11.87 -2.87
CA ARG A 530 36.91 13.16 -2.19
C ARG A 530 37.43 14.27 -3.10
N THR A 531 38.49 13.95 -3.87
CA THR A 531 39.12 14.86 -4.85
C THR A 531 39.53 14.07 -6.10
N GLU A 532 39.77 14.74 -7.21
CA GLU A 532 40.34 14.10 -8.42
C GLU A 532 41.73 13.49 -8.14
N ALA A 533 42.57 14.12 -7.30
CA ALA A 533 43.84 13.58 -6.88
C ALA A 533 43.70 12.24 -6.12
N ASP A 534 42.65 12.09 -5.30
CA ASP A 534 42.36 10.83 -4.58
C ASP A 534 41.96 9.69 -5.54
N LYS A 535 41.41 10.01 -6.70
CA LYS A 535 41.04 9.04 -7.75
C LYS A 535 42.28 8.48 -8.46
N GLU A 536 43.35 9.27 -8.56
CA GLU A 536 44.61 8.89 -9.23
C GLU A 536 45.54 8.08 -8.32
N LEU A 537 45.29 8.00 -7.02
CA LEU A 537 46.09 7.21 -6.08
C LEU A 537 46.01 5.72 -6.40
N LYS A 538 47.15 5.13 -6.77
CA LYS A 538 47.24 3.71 -7.13
C LYS A 538 47.52 2.79 -5.94
N ALA A 539 47.91 3.33 -4.79
CA ALA A 539 48.27 2.58 -3.60
C ALA A 539 47.74 3.22 -2.32
N GLY A 540 47.48 2.40 -1.30
CA GLY A 540 46.94 2.83 -0.02
C GLY A 540 45.41 2.90 0.04
N PRO A 541 44.86 3.37 1.17
CA PRO A 541 43.41 3.56 1.32
C PRO A 541 42.85 4.54 0.30
N ARG A 542 41.69 4.21 -0.26
CA ARG A 542 40.90 5.13 -1.12
C ARG A 542 40.26 6.17 -0.25
N ARG A 543 40.50 7.44 -0.52
CA ARG A 543 39.84 8.54 0.18
C ARG A 543 38.53 8.89 -0.53
N LEU A 544 37.44 8.64 0.15
CA LEU A 544 36.08 8.82 -0.37
C LEU A 544 35.35 9.89 0.43
N ALA A 545 34.33 10.45 -0.17
CA ALA A 545 33.36 11.33 0.46
C ALA A 545 31.99 10.69 0.36
N LEU A 546 31.31 10.56 1.50
CA LEU A 546 29.90 10.17 1.58
C LEU A 546 29.08 11.43 1.83
N THR A 547 28.37 11.89 0.81
CA THR A 547 27.62 13.16 0.85
C THR A 547 26.14 12.89 1.02
N ILE A 548 25.49 13.60 1.95
CA ILE A 548 24.05 13.57 2.17
C ILE A 548 23.39 14.52 1.17
N LEU A 549 22.83 13.98 0.08
CA LEU A 549 22.15 14.77 -0.96
C LEU A 549 20.71 15.11 -0.59
N LYS A 550 20.03 14.22 0.13
CA LYS A 550 18.68 14.41 0.64
C LYS A 550 18.59 13.82 2.04
N ASN A 551 17.95 14.53 2.93
CA ASN A 551 17.59 14.05 4.26
C ASN A 551 16.22 14.65 4.64
N ARG A 552 15.20 13.81 4.75
CA ARG A 552 13.83 14.28 5.03
C ARG A 552 13.68 14.82 6.44
N PHE A 553 14.52 14.39 7.35
CA PHE A 553 14.42 14.70 8.78
C PHE A 553 15.62 15.45 9.34
N GLY A 554 16.55 15.90 8.48
CA GLY A 554 17.77 16.56 8.93
C GLY A 554 18.43 17.43 7.86
N ALA A 555 19.67 17.81 8.13
CA ALA A 555 20.46 18.65 7.24
C ALA A 555 20.89 17.90 5.97
N THR A 556 21.09 18.65 4.89
CA THR A 556 21.65 18.15 3.61
C THR A 556 22.94 18.87 3.28
N GLY A 557 23.73 18.29 2.35
CA GLY A 557 25.00 18.86 1.90
C GLY A 557 26.19 18.53 2.79
N GLU A 558 25.99 17.87 3.94
CA GLU A 558 27.08 17.38 4.77
C GLU A 558 27.83 16.24 4.07
N SER A 559 29.16 16.24 4.17
CA SER A 559 30.01 15.26 3.52
C SER A 559 30.98 14.65 4.52
N ILE A 560 30.86 13.35 4.71
CA ILE A 560 31.67 12.55 5.63
C ILE A 560 32.88 12.00 4.84
N THR A 561 34.08 12.24 5.35
CA THR A 561 35.29 11.65 4.75
C THR A 561 35.45 10.20 5.20
N LEU A 562 35.65 9.30 4.25
CA LEU A 562 35.86 7.87 4.50
C LEU A 562 37.19 7.43 3.90
N ASP A 563 37.95 6.67 4.67
CA ASP A 563 39.13 5.91 4.19
C ASP A 563 38.71 4.46 3.95
N TYR A 564 38.73 4.01 2.69
CA TYR A 564 38.36 2.66 2.30
C TYR A 564 39.62 1.83 1.95
N GLU A 565 39.81 0.73 2.65
CA GLU A 565 40.87 -0.28 2.38
C GLU A 565 40.24 -1.47 1.62
N PRO A 566 40.26 -1.50 0.27
CA PRO A 566 39.57 -2.54 -0.51
C PRO A 566 40.06 -3.96 -0.21
N GLU A 567 41.34 -4.12 0.09
CA GLU A 567 41.94 -5.42 0.38
C GLU A 567 41.44 -6.02 1.70
N LYS A 568 41.03 -5.16 2.64
CA LYS A 568 40.51 -5.53 3.96
C LYS A 568 38.97 -5.38 4.06
N GLU A 569 38.34 -4.98 2.99
CA GLU A 569 36.86 -4.71 2.93
C GLU A 569 36.39 -3.77 4.06
N LEU A 570 37.21 -2.74 4.37
CA LEU A 570 37.03 -1.92 5.56
C LEU A 570 36.94 -0.43 5.26
N PHE A 571 35.86 0.19 5.69
CA PHE A 571 35.67 1.64 5.74
C PHE A 571 35.96 2.15 7.16
N ARG A 572 36.60 3.30 7.25
CA ARG A 572 36.81 4.04 8.50
C ARG A 572 36.49 5.51 8.31
N ASP A 573 36.10 6.19 9.39
CA ASP A 573 36.10 7.64 9.40
C ASP A 573 37.49 8.17 9.08
N GLY A 574 37.56 8.94 8.00
CA GLY A 574 38.80 9.64 7.67
C GLY A 574 38.95 10.82 8.63
N ALA A 575 40.06 10.91 9.35
CA ALA A 575 40.34 12.04 10.22
C ALA A 575 40.16 13.36 9.45
N ALA A 576 39.19 14.16 9.81
CA ALA A 576 39.06 15.52 9.33
C ALA A 576 40.30 16.29 9.76
N LYS A 577 41.27 16.48 8.86
CA LYS A 577 42.27 17.53 9.07
C LYS A 577 41.50 18.82 9.17
N ALA A 578 41.47 19.42 10.37
CA ALA A 578 40.89 20.73 10.61
C ALA A 578 41.33 21.68 9.50
N ALA A 579 40.41 22.16 8.70
CA ALA A 579 40.67 23.23 7.76
C ALA A 579 41.23 24.42 8.55
N PRO A 580 42.30 25.07 8.11
CA PRO A 580 42.84 26.24 8.81
C PRO A 580 41.71 27.26 8.86
N ARG A 581 41.32 27.67 10.06
CA ARG A 581 40.39 28.79 10.29
C ARG A 581 40.98 30.01 9.63
N THR A 582 40.57 30.35 8.43
CA THR A 582 40.79 31.68 7.86
C THR A 582 39.99 32.64 8.71
N GLY A 583 40.72 33.36 9.55
CA GLY A 583 40.16 34.43 10.38
C GLY A 583 39.50 35.46 9.48
N ARG A 584 38.17 35.56 9.52
CA ARG A 584 37.46 36.76 9.09
C ARG A 584 37.57 37.79 10.20
N ASN A 585 38.46 38.77 10.02
CA ASN A 585 38.45 40.00 10.77
C ASN A 585 37.06 40.62 10.71
N ILE A 586 36.41 40.66 11.85
CA ILE A 586 35.26 41.51 12.08
C ILE A 586 35.81 42.94 12.23
N ILE A 587 35.66 43.76 11.21
CA ILE A 587 35.79 45.23 11.34
C ILE A 587 34.42 45.73 11.81
N ARG A 588 34.48 46.57 12.82
CA ARG A 588 33.43 47.24 13.59
C ARG A 588 32.38 47.96 12.74
#